data_dc0a90aee98a82b0d8cf6ac1fb5eebe7
#
_entry.id   dc0a90aee98a82b0d8cf6ac1fb5eebe7
#
_cell.length_a   1.000
_cell.length_b   1.000
_cell.length_c   1.000
_cell.angle_alpha   90.00
_cell.angle_beta   90.00
_cell.angle_gamma   90.00
#
_symmetry.space_group_name_H-M   'P 1'
#
loop_
_entity.id
_entity.type
_entity.pdbx_description
1 polymer ?
#
loop_
_entity_poly.entity_id
_entity_poly.type
_entity_poly.pdbx_seq_one_letter_code
_entity_poly.pdbx_strand_id
1 'polypeptide(L)'
;MNLREVSHDDACKEGQLGRSMAIYAEEFPDLDEAQVVIIGCGEQRGSGLIHGHSEAPDIIRRHFYPLYYWHQDIKIADAGNIKAGSLYTDSYAALKTVVQELIGDGKTVIILGGSHDLTLSQYQAYAENKK
;
A
#
# COMPACT_ATOMS: atom_id res chain seq x y z
N MET A 1 -5.52 -11.29 -4.17
CA MET A 1 -5.59 -10.29 -3.09
C MET A 1 -6.59 -9.19 -3.45
N ASN A 2 -7.19 -8.53 -2.46
CA ASN A 2 -8.18 -7.47 -2.68
C ASN A 2 -7.52 -6.11 -2.96
N LEU A 3 -6.75 -6.05 -4.02
CA LEU A 3 -5.98 -4.88 -4.42
C LEU A 3 -6.43 -4.36 -5.78
N ARG A 4 -6.35 -3.06 -5.95
CA ARG A 4 -6.58 -2.40 -7.23
C ARG A 4 -5.37 -1.57 -7.62
N GLU A 5 -5.24 -1.34 -8.91
CA GLU A 5 -4.14 -0.58 -9.48
C GLU A 5 -4.15 0.87 -9.03
N VAL A 6 -2.97 1.48 -9.06
CA VAL A 6 -2.81 2.92 -8.84
C VAL A 6 -2.89 3.67 -10.17
N SER A 7 -3.29 4.94 -10.09
CA SER A 7 -3.16 5.85 -11.21
C SER A 7 -1.70 6.31 -11.29
N HIS A 8 -1.03 5.97 -12.37
CA HIS A 8 0.37 6.32 -12.57
C HIS A 8 0.56 6.86 -13.99
N ASP A 9 1.02 8.11 -14.06
CA ASP A 9 1.24 8.79 -15.33
C ASP A 9 2.72 8.68 -15.70
N ASP A 10 3.31 7.92 -16.26
CA ASP A 10 4.71 7.76 -16.66
C ASP A 10 5.54 9.05 -16.80
N ALA A 11 5.17 10.10 -16.05
CA ALA A 11 5.87 11.39 -16.09
C ALA A 11 7.21 11.37 -15.33
N CYS A 12 7.48 10.33 -14.57
CA CYS A 12 8.72 10.20 -13.80
C CYS A 12 9.92 9.97 -14.73
N LYS A 13 11.00 10.65 -14.41
CA LYS A 13 12.26 10.54 -15.13
C LYS A 13 13.10 9.39 -14.59
N GLU A 14 14.08 8.97 -15.36
CA GLU A 14 15.07 8.01 -14.91
C GLU A 14 15.73 8.48 -13.60
N GLY A 15 15.89 7.57 -12.66
CA GLY A 15 16.42 7.87 -11.32
C GLY A 15 15.37 8.23 -10.30
N GLN A 16 14.15 8.51 -10.72
CA GLN A 16 13.02 8.77 -9.81
C GLN A 16 12.32 7.46 -9.43
N LEU A 17 11.76 7.42 -8.22
CA LEU A 17 11.12 6.22 -7.67
C LEU A 17 10.03 5.67 -8.59
N GLY A 18 9.16 6.53 -9.09
CA GLY A 18 8.05 6.10 -9.92
C GLY A 18 8.45 5.46 -11.25
N ARG A 19 9.68 5.68 -11.71
CA ARG A 19 10.22 5.05 -12.91
C ARG A 19 10.85 3.69 -12.63
N SER A 20 11.46 3.54 -11.47
CA SER A 20 12.28 2.37 -11.14
C SER A 20 11.59 1.32 -10.29
N MET A 21 10.55 1.71 -9.55
CA MET A 21 9.80 0.80 -8.70
C MET A 21 8.92 -0.14 -9.52
N ALA A 22 8.66 -1.34 -8.98
CA ALA A 22 7.60 -2.20 -9.48
C ALA A 22 6.25 -1.70 -8.96
N ILE A 23 5.37 -1.25 -9.85
CA ILE A 23 4.12 -0.59 -9.48
C ILE A 23 2.94 -1.34 -10.10
N TYR A 24 1.90 -1.57 -9.31
CA TYR A 24 0.64 -2.10 -9.82
C TYR A 24 -0.15 -0.99 -10.52
N ALA A 25 0.16 -0.73 -11.79
CA ALA A 25 -0.55 0.25 -12.62
C ALA A 25 -1.44 -0.44 -13.66
N GLU A 26 -0.96 -1.47 -14.31
CA GLU A 26 -1.71 -2.27 -15.28
C GLU A 26 -1.69 -3.74 -14.90
N GLU A 27 -0.50 -4.25 -14.59
CA GLU A 27 -0.32 -5.63 -14.16
C GLU A 27 0.20 -5.66 -12.72
N PHE A 28 -0.23 -6.66 -11.96
CA PHE A 28 0.27 -6.85 -10.61
C PHE A 28 1.76 -7.18 -10.67
N PRO A 29 2.61 -6.45 -9.95
CA PRO A 29 4.05 -6.65 -10.03
C PRO A 29 4.49 -7.96 -9.38
N ASP A 30 5.63 -8.47 -9.82
CA ASP A 30 6.32 -9.53 -9.12
C ASP A 30 6.96 -8.96 -7.85
N LEU A 31 6.57 -9.47 -6.70
CA LEU A 31 7.05 -8.98 -5.40
C LEU A 31 8.23 -9.78 -4.87
N ASP A 32 8.70 -10.81 -5.57
CA ASP A 32 9.69 -11.75 -5.03
C ASP A 32 10.98 -11.06 -4.59
N GLU A 33 11.46 -10.10 -5.35
CA GLU A 33 12.69 -9.37 -5.02
C GLU A 33 12.45 -8.14 -4.16
N ALA A 34 11.21 -7.72 -3.96
CA ALA A 34 10.91 -6.54 -3.18
C ALA A 34 11.17 -6.78 -1.70
N GLN A 35 11.87 -5.86 -1.07
CA GLN A 35 12.11 -5.86 0.37
C GLN A 35 11.08 -5.00 1.10
N VAL A 36 10.66 -3.92 0.46
CA VAL A 36 9.66 -2.97 0.98
C VAL A 36 8.48 -2.96 0.03
N VAL A 37 7.28 -3.12 0.56
CA VAL A 37 6.05 -3.09 -0.22
C VAL A 37 5.13 -1.99 0.33
N ILE A 38 4.67 -1.13 -0.57
CA ILE A 38 3.75 -0.04 -0.24
C ILE A 38 2.33 -0.50 -0.55
N ILE A 39 1.43 -0.30 0.41
CA ILE A 39 0.00 -0.58 0.29
C ILE A 39 -0.77 0.69 0.62
N GLY A 40 -1.70 1.07 -0.23
CA GLY A 40 -2.63 2.14 0.09
C GLY A 40 -3.92 1.59 0.67
N CYS A 41 -4.49 2.29 1.63
CA CYS A 41 -5.81 1.97 2.18
C CYS A 41 -6.53 3.27 2.53
N GLY A 42 -7.47 3.66 1.70
CA GLY A 42 -8.21 4.91 1.88
C GLY A 42 -9.41 4.81 2.80
N GLU A 43 -9.49 3.77 3.63
CA GLU A 43 -10.61 3.59 4.54
C GLU A 43 -10.58 4.64 5.65
N GLN A 44 -11.69 5.33 5.87
CA GLN A 44 -11.80 6.35 6.91
C GLN A 44 -13.16 6.35 7.63
N ARG A 45 -14.06 5.45 7.26
CA ARG A 45 -15.40 5.40 7.86
C ARG A 45 -15.38 5.08 9.34
N GLY A 46 -14.38 4.31 9.78
CA GLY A 46 -14.20 3.95 11.19
C GLY A 46 -13.81 5.10 12.10
N SER A 47 -13.36 6.23 11.56
CA SER A 47 -13.05 7.43 12.34
C SER A 47 -14.28 8.27 12.69
N GLY A 48 -15.46 7.86 12.24
CA GLY A 48 -16.70 8.64 12.41
C GLY A 48 -16.95 9.63 11.29
N LEU A 49 -16.09 9.72 10.31
CA LEU A 49 -16.31 10.54 9.12
C LEU A 49 -17.28 9.81 8.19
N ILE A 50 -18.29 10.50 7.73
CA ILE A 50 -19.36 9.92 6.90
C ILE A 50 -18.99 9.93 5.42
N HIS A 51 -17.84 10.46 5.07
CA HIS A 51 -17.42 10.58 3.69
C HIS A 51 -16.74 9.30 3.24
N GLY A 52 -16.85 8.98 1.96
CA GLY A 52 -16.31 7.77 1.38
C GLY A 52 -14.81 7.59 1.57
N HIS A 53 -14.12 7.14 0.55
CA HIS A 53 -12.69 6.91 0.63
C HIS A 53 -11.87 8.18 0.76
N SER A 54 -10.79 8.09 1.51
CA SER A 54 -9.72 9.07 1.45
C SER A 54 -8.87 8.83 0.19
N GLU A 55 -8.55 9.91 -0.52
CA GLU A 55 -7.61 9.86 -1.64
C GLU A 55 -6.16 10.08 -1.19
N ALA A 56 -5.93 10.14 0.11
CA ALA A 56 -4.60 10.38 0.66
C ALA A 56 -3.52 9.44 0.12
N PRO A 57 -3.75 8.13 -0.03
CA PRO A 57 -2.73 7.27 -0.60
C PRO A 57 -2.25 7.72 -1.98
N ASP A 58 -3.17 8.08 -2.86
CA ASP A 58 -2.81 8.50 -4.22
C ASP A 58 -2.15 9.90 -4.23
N ILE A 59 -2.59 10.79 -3.36
CA ILE A 59 -1.97 12.10 -3.21
C ILE A 59 -0.53 11.96 -2.70
N ILE A 60 -0.31 11.10 -1.72
CA ILE A 60 1.03 10.81 -1.21
C ILE A 60 1.92 10.26 -2.33
N ARG A 61 1.41 9.36 -3.15
CA ARG A 61 2.16 8.80 -4.27
C ARG A 61 2.60 9.85 -5.28
N ARG A 62 1.76 10.83 -5.56
CA ARG A 62 2.09 11.94 -6.49
C ARG A 62 3.33 12.72 -6.03
N HIS A 63 3.54 12.79 -4.72
CA HIS A 63 4.70 13.48 -4.14
C HIS A 63 5.87 12.53 -3.87
N PHE A 64 5.61 11.24 -3.74
CA PHE A 64 6.62 10.23 -3.46
C PHE A 64 7.34 9.78 -4.74
N TYR A 65 6.60 9.48 -5.80
CA TYR A 65 7.18 8.95 -7.03
C TYR A 65 8.24 9.85 -7.67
N PRO A 66 8.15 11.20 -7.62
CA PRO A 66 9.18 12.06 -8.19
C PRO A 66 10.48 12.12 -7.39
N LEU A 67 10.52 11.56 -6.18
CA LEU A 67 11.74 11.56 -5.39
C LEU A 67 12.81 10.67 -6.01
N TYR A 68 14.08 11.00 -5.79
CA TYR A 68 15.18 10.21 -6.34
C TYR A 68 15.35 8.90 -5.60
N TYR A 69 15.58 7.84 -6.36
CA TYR A 69 15.79 6.49 -5.87
C TYR A 69 17.30 6.24 -5.78
N TRP A 70 17.92 6.67 -4.72
CA TRP A 70 19.37 6.59 -4.58
C TRP A 70 19.87 5.42 -3.72
N HIS A 71 18.98 4.72 -3.05
CA HIS A 71 19.29 3.46 -2.36
C HIS A 71 18.82 2.26 -3.21
N GLN A 72 19.43 2.08 -4.36
CA GLN A 72 18.96 1.11 -5.35
C GLN A 72 19.19 -0.35 -4.97
N ASP A 73 19.97 -0.61 -3.93
CA ASP A 73 20.13 -1.93 -3.33
C ASP A 73 18.86 -2.36 -2.56
N ILE A 74 18.00 -1.43 -2.19
CA ILE A 74 16.72 -1.73 -1.56
C ILE A 74 15.63 -1.71 -2.64
N LYS A 75 15.00 -2.86 -2.87
CA LYS A 75 13.94 -2.99 -3.87
C LYS A 75 12.59 -2.65 -3.25
N ILE A 76 11.91 -1.68 -3.84
CA ILE A 76 10.60 -1.20 -3.38
C ILE A 76 9.56 -1.54 -4.43
N ALA A 77 8.42 -2.05 -4.00
CA ALA A 77 7.27 -2.28 -4.86
C ALA A 77 6.04 -1.57 -4.29
N ASP A 78 5.15 -1.18 -5.16
CA ASP A 78 3.86 -0.60 -4.79
C ASP A 78 2.76 -1.58 -5.25
N ALA A 79 2.10 -2.21 -4.30
CA ALA A 79 1.09 -3.22 -4.58
C ALA A 79 -0.31 -2.63 -4.78
N GLY A 80 -0.44 -1.31 -4.79
CA GLY A 80 -1.70 -0.65 -5.05
C GLY A 80 -2.51 -0.39 -3.80
N ASN A 81 -3.81 -0.22 -3.98
CA ASN A 81 -4.73 0.13 -2.91
C ASN A 81 -5.63 -1.04 -2.56
N ILE A 82 -5.96 -1.17 -1.27
CA ILE A 82 -6.98 -2.10 -0.82
C ILE A 82 -8.33 -1.69 -1.44
N LYS A 83 -9.04 -2.64 -2.01
CA LYS A 83 -10.41 -2.41 -2.49
C LYS A 83 -11.33 -2.15 -1.32
N ALA A 84 -12.18 -1.13 -1.44
CA ALA A 84 -13.15 -0.82 -0.40
C ALA A 84 -14.16 -1.95 -0.25
N GLY A 85 -14.38 -2.39 0.97
CA GLY A 85 -15.49 -3.27 1.29
C GLY A 85 -16.79 -2.49 1.47
N SER A 86 -17.91 -3.19 1.50
CA SER A 86 -19.21 -2.59 1.76
C SER A 86 -19.26 -1.95 3.14
N LEU A 87 -18.64 -2.60 4.11
CA LEU A 87 -18.47 -2.08 5.48
C LEU A 87 -17.00 -1.75 5.71
N TYR A 88 -16.75 -0.81 6.63
CA TYR A 88 -15.36 -0.47 6.98
C TYR A 88 -14.63 -1.68 7.59
N THR A 89 -15.34 -2.57 8.26
CA THR A 89 -14.75 -3.79 8.81
C THR A 89 -14.26 -4.74 7.72
N ASP A 90 -14.87 -4.73 6.53
CA ASP A 90 -14.40 -5.51 5.39
C ASP A 90 -13.06 -5.00 4.88
N SER A 91 -12.90 -3.68 4.86
CA SER A 91 -11.62 -3.05 4.49
C SER A 91 -10.53 -3.40 5.51
N TYR A 92 -10.85 -3.40 6.79
CA TYR A 92 -9.92 -3.80 7.85
C TYR A 92 -9.46 -5.24 7.68
N ALA A 93 -10.40 -6.15 7.40
CA ALA A 93 -10.08 -7.57 7.19
C ALA A 93 -9.19 -7.76 5.96
N ALA A 94 -9.49 -7.06 4.87
CA ALA A 94 -8.70 -7.12 3.65
C ALA A 94 -7.27 -6.60 3.87
N LEU A 95 -7.13 -5.46 4.55
CA LEU A 95 -5.82 -4.90 4.87
C LEU A 95 -5.01 -5.86 5.75
N LYS A 96 -5.62 -6.41 6.80
CA LYS A 96 -4.98 -7.38 7.68
C LYS A 96 -4.47 -8.58 6.91
N THR A 97 -5.28 -9.15 6.02
CA THR A 97 -4.93 -10.32 5.22
C THR A 97 -3.73 -10.04 4.31
N VAL A 98 -3.74 -8.91 3.62
CA VAL A 98 -2.65 -8.53 2.73
C VAL A 98 -1.36 -8.31 3.52
N VAL A 99 -1.44 -7.60 4.64
CA VAL A 99 -0.25 -7.38 5.49
C VAL A 99 0.30 -8.70 6.02
N GLN A 100 -0.57 -9.61 6.47
CA GLN A 100 -0.15 -10.93 6.94
C GLN A 100 0.62 -11.70 5.88
N GLU A 101 0.14 -11.71 4.65
CA GLU A 101 0.82 -12.39 3.54
C GLU A 101 2.20 -11.79 3.29
N LEU A 102 2.30 -10.47 3.27
CA LEU A 102 3.55 -9.78 2.97
C LEU A 102 4.59 -9.98 4.08
N ILE A 103 4.20 -9.85 5.35
CA ILE A 103 5.14 -10.08 6.44
C ILE A 103 5.51 -11.55 6.57
N GLY A 104 4.61 -12.46 6.20
CA GLY A 104 4.91 -13.89 6.10
C GLY A 104 6.00 -14.18 5.09
N ASP A 105 6.07 -13.41 4.02
CA ASP A 105 7.10 -13.49 2.98
C ASP A 105 8.35 -12.68 3.32
N GLY A 106 8.46 -12.16 4.53
CA GLY A 106 9.62 -11.41 4.98
C GLY A 106 9.69 -9.95 4.52
N LYS A 107 8.59 -9.41 4.00
CA LYS A 107 8.55 -8.03 3.50
C LYS A 107 8.38 -7.02 4.64
N THR A 108 8.93 -5.82 4.44
CA THR A 108 8.59 -4.65 5.24
C THR A 108 7.43 -3.94 4.55
N VAL A 109 6.37 -3.66 5.28
CA VAL A 109 5.15 -3.08 4.71
C VAL A 109 4.99 -1.64 5.16
N ILE A 110 4.76 -0.74 4.20
CA ILE A 110 4.41 0.66 4.47
C ILE A 110 2.96 0.85 4.04
N ILE A 111 2.12 1.29 4.97
CA ILE A 111 0.71 1.53 4.72
C ILE A 111 0.47 3.03 4.56
N LEU A 112 -0.04 3.41 3.40
CA LEU A 112 -0.49 4.79 3.15
C LEU A 112 -1.98 4.83 3.47
N GLY A 113 -2.33 5.39 4.60
CA GLY A 113 -3.69 5.37 5.09
C GLY A 113 -4.46 6.62 4.70
N GLY A 114 -5.59 6.54 5.01
CA GLY A 114 -6.86 6.65 5.59
C GLY A 114 -6.77 7.12 7.06
N SER A 115 -7.65 6.61 7.87
CA SER A 115 -7.72 7.00 9.28
C SER A 115 -6.76 6.20 10.16
N HIS A 116 -6.50 6.73 11.34
CA HIS A 116 -5.53 6.12 12.28
C HIS A 116 -5.93 4.74 12.79
N ASP A 117 -7.21 4.42 12.77
CA ASP A 117 -7.72 3.12 13.20
C ASP A 117 -7.23 1.96 12.31
N LEU A 118 -6.70 2.25 11.12
CA LEU A 118 -6.04 1.24 10.28
C LEU A 118 -4.84 0.60 10.97
N THR A 119 -4.25 1.27 11.94
CA THR A 119 -3.16 0.73 12.75
C THR A 119 -3.56 -0.56 13.46
N LEU A 120 -4.83 -0.70 13.82
CA LEU A 120 -5.33 -1.92 14.44
C LEU A 120 -5.19 -3.14 13.52
N SER A 121 -5.53 -2.99 12.24
CA SER A 121 -5.36 -4.06 11.25
C SER A 121 -3.90 -4.46 11.09
N GLN A 122 -3.01 -3.48 11.06
CA GLN A 122 -1.57 -3.73 10.99
C GLN A 122 -1.08 -4.49 12.23
N TYR A 123 -1.47 -4.02 13.41
CA TYR A 123 -1.11 -4.68 14.66
C TYR A 123 -1.59 -6.14 14.69
N GLN A 124 -2.85 -6.36 14.33
CA GLN A 124 -3.42 -7.71 14.31
C GLN A 124 -2.70 -8.63 13.34
N ALA A 125 -2.29 -8.12 12.18
CA ALA A 125 -1.53 -8.89 11.21
C ALA A 125 -0.21 -9.39 11.80
N TYR A 126 0.51 -8.52 12.48
CA TYR A 126 1.77 -8.89 13.15
C TYR A 126 1.54 -9.85 14.32
N ALA A 127 0.53 -9.57 15.14
CA ALA A 127 0.22 -10.40 16.31
C ALA A 127 -0.15 -11.84 15.91
N GLU A 128 -0.97 -12.00 14.88
CA GLU A 128 -1.40 -13.31 14.40
C GLU A 128 -0.29 -14.05 13.63
N ASN A 129 0.62 -13.33 13.04
CA ASN A 129 1.76 -13.93 12.36
C ASN A 129 2.92 -14.24 13.32
N LYS A 130 2.81 -13.88 14.57
CA LYS A 130 3.81 -14.12 15.64
C LYS A 130 5.21 -13.60 15.31
N LYS A 131 5.25 -12.44 14.70
CA LYS A 131 6.52 -11.79 14.36
C LYS A 131 6.67 -10.44 15.04
#